data_ba36d80c36632da42124a63c625e88c0
#
_entry.id   ba36d80c36632da42124a63c625e88c0
#
_cell.length_a   1.000
_cell.length_b   1.000
_cell.length_c   1.000
_cell.angle_alpha   90.00
_cell.angle_beta   90.00
_cell.angle_gamma   90.00
#
_symmetry.space_group_name_H-M   'P 1'
#
loop_
_entity.id
_entity.type
_entity.pdbx_description
1 polymer ?
#
loop_
_entity_poly.entity_id
_entity_poly.type
_entity_poly.pdbx_seq_one_letter_code
_entity_poly.pdbx_strand_id
1 'polypeptide(L)'
;MAKKVLVVEDNELNLKLFCDLLRAHEYAAEPVRDGREAVARARALSPDLIIMDIQMPHVTGYELILELKQDDDLKAIPVMAVTAYAGRDDEERIRAAGAEAYVSKPISLSRFMDVVGALI
;
A
#
# COMPACT_ATOMS: atom_id res chain seq x y z
N MET A 1 -12.06 17.41 4.39
CA MET A 1 -12.44 16.03 4.02
C MET A 1 -11.28 15.09 4.30
N ALA A 2 -11.58 13.88 4.76
CA ALA A 2 -10.55 12.91 5.06
C ALA A 2 -9.84 12.45 3.78
N LYS A 3 -8.52 12.30 3.86
CA LYS A 3 -7.75 11.68 2.78
C LYS A 3 -8.05 10.20 2.71
N LYS A 4 -8.10 9.66 1.51
CA LYS A 4 -8.47 8.27 1.24
C LYS A 4 -7.24 7.41 1.09
N VAL A 5 -7.18 6.30 1.80
CA VAL A 5 -6.06 5.33 1.74
C VAL A 5 -6.62 3.97 1.36
N LEU A 6 -6.14 3.43 0.27
CA LEU A 6 -6.46 2.05 -0.14
C LEU A 6 -5.44 1.13 0.48
N VAL A 7 -5.89 0.13 1.23
CA VAL A 7 -5.00 -0.82 1.92
C VAL A 7 -5.18 -2.20 1.31
N VAL A 8 -4.16 -2.68 0.61
CA VAL A 8 -4.16 -3.99 -0.05
C VAL A 8 -3.30 -4.94 0.77
N GLU A 9 -3.93 -5.86 1.49
CA GLU A 9 -3.30 -6.78 2.43
C GLU A 9 -4.17 -8.01 2.58
N ASP A 10 -3.62 -9.20 2.35
CA ASP A 10 -4.39 -10.45 2.44
C ASP A 10 -4.55 -10.98 3.87
N ASN A 11 -3.66 -10.61 4.78
CA ASN A 11 -3.75 -11.03 6.18
C ASN A 11 -4.78 -10.18 6.92
N GLU A 12 -5.85 -10.82 7.40
CA GLU A 12 -6.95 -10.11 8.05
C GLU A 12 -6.55 -9.29 9.27
N LEU A 13 -5.63 -9.81 10.09
CA LEU A 13 -5.20 -9.10 11.30
C LEU A 13 -4.41 -7.85 10.95
N ASN A 14 -3.49 -7.95 9.98
CA ASN A 14 -2.73 -6.80 9.51
C ASN A 14 -3.63 -5.77 8.84
N LEU A 15 -4.56 -6.24 8.02
CA LEU A 15 -5.50 -5.36 7.33
C LEU A 15 -6.33 -4.56 8.32
N LYS A 16 -6.88 -5.25 9.33
CA LYS A 16 -7.66 -4.59 10.39
C LYS A 16 -6.79 -3.60 11.17
N LEU A 17 -5.58 -4.00 11.53
CA LEU A 17 -4.65 -3.13 12.28
C LEU A 17 -4.36 -1.85 11.51
N PHE A 18 -4.00 -1.97 10.24
CA PHE A 18 -3.67 -0.81 9.42
C PHE A 18 -4.87 0.11 9.22
N CYS A 19 -6.03 -0.46 8.93
CA CYS A 19 -7.24 0.33 8.74
C CYS A 19 -7.69 1.04 10.02
N ASP A 20 -7.65 0.35 11.16
CA ASP A 20 -8.01 0.94 12.45
C ASP A 20 -7.06 2.07 12.82
N LEU A 21 -5.75 1.87 12.59
CA LEU A 21 -4.75 2.89 12.87
C LEU A 21 -4.94 4.13 12.00
N LEU A 22 -5.17 3.92 10.70
CA LEU A 22 -5.42 5.02 9.76
C LEU A 22 -6.66 5.81 10.15
N ARG A 23 -7.74 5.11 10.49
CA ARG A 23 -9.00 5.76 10.90
C ARG A 23 -8.84 6.54 12.19
N ALA A 24 -8.01 6.03 13.12
CA ALA A 24 -7.70 6.76 14.36
C ALA A 24 -6.97 8.07 14.10
N HIS A 25 -6.27 8.18 12.97
CA HIS A 25 -5.60 9.40 12.53
C HIS A 25 -6.41 10.17 11.48
N GLU A 26 -7.70 9.91 11.42
CA GLU A 26 -8.67 10.63 10.59
C GLU A 26 -8.53 10.43 9.09
N TYR A 27 -7.90 9.32 8.66
CA TYR A 27 -7.89 8.91 7.26
C TYR A 27 -9.09 8.01 6.96
N ALA A 28 -9.59 8.08 5.74
CA ALA A 28 -10.62 7.15 5.27
C ALA A 28 -9.93 5.94 4.66
N ALA A 29 -9.91 4.82 5.37
CA ALA A 29 -9.23 3.59 4.94
C ALA A 29 -10.21 2.63 4.26
N GLU A 30 -9.85 2.17 3.06
CA GLU A 30 -10.62 1.19 2.29
C GLU A 30 -9.82 -0.11 2.21
N PRO A 31 -10.30 -1.21 2.80
CA PRO A 31 -9.58 -2.48 2.79
C PRO A 31 -9.80 -3.25 1.50
N VAL A 32 -8.74 -3.89 1.01
CA VAL A 32 -8.78 -4.84 -0.12
C VAL A 32 -8.00 -6.07 0.29
N ARG A 33 -8.66 -7.21 0.43
CA ARG A 33 -8.03 -8.46 0.84
C ARG A 33 -7.46 -9.26 -0.31
N ASP A 34 -7.99 -9.08 -1.50
CA ASP A 34 -7.56 -9.81 -2.69
C ASP A 34 -6.85 -8.86 -3.65
N GLY A 35 -5.56 -9.10 -3.86
CA GLY A 35 -4.74 -8.24 -4.73
C GLY A 35 -5.28 -8.14 -6.16
N ARG A 36 -6.01 -9.15 -6.62
CA ARG A 36 -6.60 -9.14 -7.95
C ARG A 36 -7.64 -8.03 -8.13
N GLU A 37 -8.20 -7.50 -7.03
CA GLU A 37 -9.17 -6.41 -7.06
C GLU A 37 -8.55 -5.03 -6.90
N ALA A 38 -7.24 -4.96 -6.64
CA ALA A 38 -6.58 -3.72 -6.23
C ALA A 38 -6.71 -2.60 -7.26
N VAL A 39 -6.44 -2.89 -8.54
CA VAL A 39 -6.48 -1.87 -9.59
C VAL A 39 -7.90 -1.35 -9.80
N ALA A 40 -8.89 -2.25 -9.85
CA ALA A 40 -10.29 -1.85 -10.01
C ALA A 40 -10.77 -0.99 -8.84
N ARG A 41 -10.38 -1.36 -7.61
CA ARG A 41 -10.75 -0.61 -6.42
C ARG A 41 -10.05 0.76 -6.38
N ALA A 42 -8.80 0.83 -6.83
CA ALA A 42 -8.09 2.11 -6.95
C ALA A 42 -8.79 3.05 -7.93
N ARG A 43 -9.25 2.54 -9.05
CA ARG A 43 -10.00 3.34 -10.02
C ARG A 43 -11.31 3.87 -9.43
N ALA A 44 -12.04 3.00 -8.72
CA ALA A 44 -13.33 3.38 -8.14
C ALA A 44 -13.18 4.40 -7.02
N LEU A 45 -12.11 4.29 -6.22
CA LEU A 45 -11.91 5.12 -5.02
C LEU A 45 -11.15 6.42 -5.32
N SER A 46 -10.23 6.41 -6.27
CA SER A 46 -9.25 7.49 -6.50
C SER A 46 -8.55 7.89 -5.19
N PRO A 47 -7.80 6.95 -4.57
CA PRO A 47 -7.21 7.22 -3.27
C PRO A 47 -6.06 8.22 -3.33
N ASP A 48 -5.74 8.80 -2.19
CA ASP A 48 -4.58 9.70 -2.04
C ASP A 48 -3.29 8.93 -1.77
N LEU A 49 -3.41 7.68 -1.33
CA LEU A 49 -2.29 6.79 -1.03
C LEU A 49 -2.75 5.34 -1.18
N ILE A 50 -1.87 4.49 -1.70
CA ILE A 50 -2.08 3.04 -1.73
C ILE A 50 -1.01 2.38 -0.86
N ILE A 51 -1.45 1.56 0.10
CA ILE A 51 -0.57 0.72 0.90
C ILE A 51 -0.67 -0.69 0.33
N MET A 52 0.47 -1.24 -0.09
CA MET A 52 0.52 -2.49 -0.86
C MET A 52 1.40 -3.52 -0.18
N ASP A 53 0.81 -4.63 0.24
CA ASP A 53 1.56 -5.79 0.68
C ASP A 53 2.23 -6.46 -0.52
N ILE A 54 3.51 -6.81 -0.39
CA ILE A 54 4.26 -7.44 -1.47
C ILE A 54 3.98 -8.94 -1.56
N GLN A 55 3.88 -9.62 -0.41
CA GLN A 55 3.68 -11.08 -0.37
C GLN A 55 2.21 -11.42 -0.26
N MET A 56 1.56 -11.63 -1.39
CA MET A 56 0.15 -12.03 -1.45
C MET A 56 -0.03 -13.23 -2.38
N PRO A 57 -1.06 -14.08 -2.15
CA PRO A 57 -1.38 -15.16 -3.07
C PRO A 57 -1.93 -14.60 -4.39
N HIS A 58 -1.81 -15.38 -5.45
CA HIS A 58 -2.34 -15.11 -6.79
C HIS A 58 -1.59 -14.03 -7.57
N VAL A 59 -1.32 -12.88 -6.95
CA VAL A 59 -0.62 -11.77 -7.59
C VAL A 59 0.28 -11.11 -6.56
N THR A 60 1.51 -10.78 -6.94
CA THR A 60 2.44 -10.12 -6.02
C THR A 60 2.22 -8.61 -6.01
N GLY A 61 2.63 -7.98 -4.91
CA GLY A 61 2.61 -6.52 -4.84
C GLY A 61 3.49 -5.86 -5.89
N TYR A 62 4.60 -6.50 -6.29
CA TYR A 62 5.45 -5.97 -7.38
C TYR A 62 4.67 -5.81 -8.67
N GLU A 63 3.92 -6.84 -9.06
CA GLU A 63 3.12 -6.82 -10.28
C GLU A 63 2.07 -5.72 -10.23
N LEU A 64 1.42 -5.56 -9.09
CA LEU A 64 0.38 -4.55 -8.90
C LEU A 64 0.96 -3.13 -8.93
N ILE A 65 2.12 -2.91 -8.31
CA ILE A 65 2.79 -1.62 -8.34
C ILE A 65 3.17 -1.24 -9.77
N LEU A 66 3.74 -2.20 -10.52
CA LEU A 66 4.07 -1.97 -11.93
C LEU A 66 2.82 -1.60 -12.73
N GLU A 67 1.73 -2.32 -12.55
CA GLU A 67 0.48 -2.06 -13.24
C GLU A 67 -0.07 -0.67 -12.91
N LEU A 68 -0.07 -0.30 -11.62
CA LEU A 68 -0.52 1.01 -11.18
C LEU A 68 0.33 2.13 -11.79
N LYS A 69 1.65 1.95 -11.84
CA LYS A 69 2.58 2.97 -12.33
C LYS A 69 2.62 3.09 -13.84
N GLN A 70 2.07 2.12 -14.56
CA GLN A 70 1.92 2.17 -16.01
C GLN A 70 0.56 2.71 -16.44
N ASP A 71 -0.35 2.90 -15.50
CA ASP A 71 -1.70 3.40 -15.77
C ASP A 71 -1.72 4.92 -15.67
N ASP A 72 -2.14 5.60 -16.75
CA ASP A 72 -2.13 7.06 -16.81
C ASP A 72 -3.01 7.73 -15.75
N ASP A 73 -4.07 7.06 -15.32
CA ASP A 73 -4.98 7.60 -14.31
C ASP A 73 -4.52 7.34 -12.88
N LEU A 74 -3.68 6.32 -12.67
CA LEU A 74 -3.29 5.87 -11.34
C LEU A 74 -1.83 6.11 -10.98
N LYS A 75 -0.98 6.36 -11.97
CA LYS A 75 0.49 6.45 -11.76
C LYS A 75 0.92 7.56 -10.81
N ALA A 76 0.13 8.61 -10.68
CA ALA A 76 0.45 9.74 -9.79
C ALA A 76 0.15 9.45 -8.32
N ILE A 77 -0.61 8.40 -8.02
CA ILE A 77 -0.97 8.04 -6.64
C ILE A 77 0.27 7.41 -5.97
N PRO A 78 0.74 7.94 -4.84
CA PRO A 78 1.89 7.35 -4.16
C PRO A 78 1.56 5.96 -3.62
N VAL A 79 2.55 5.06 -3.70
CA VAL A 79 2.43 3.68 -3.22
C VAL A 79 3.47 3.44 -2.13
N MET A 80 3.00 2.97 -0.98
CA MET A 80 3.82 2.56 0.15
C MET A 80 3.78 1.03 0.21
N ALA A 81 4.90 0.39 -0.04
CA ALA A 81 4.99 -1.07 0.02
C ALA A 81 5.18 -1.55 1.46
N VAL A 82 4.59 -2.68 1.78
CA VAL A 82 4.77 -3.38 3.06
C VAL A 82 5.33 -4.76 2.75
N THR A 83 6.46 -5.12 3.33
CA THR A 83 7.14 -6.36 2.98
C THR A 83 7.72 -7.08 4.20
N ALA A 84 7.71 -8.42 4.18
CA ALA A 84 8.40 -9.24 5.17
C ALA A 84 9.91 -9.31 4.87
N TYR A 85 10.32 -8.94 3.66
CA TYR A 85 11.70 -8.99 3.22
C TYR A 85 12.31 -7.59 3.27
N ALA A 86 13.43 -7.46 3.97
CA ALA A 86 14.09 -6.17 4.20
C ALA A 86 15.51 -6.13 3.62
N GLY A 87 15.86 -7.02 2.72
CA GLY A 87 17.16 -7.04 2.07
C GLY A 87 17.32 -5.88 1.08
N ARG A 88 18.58 -5.52 0.80
CA ARG A 88 18.87 -4.42 -0.13
C ARG A 88 18.27 -4.68 -1.52
N ASP A 89 18.39 -5.91 -2.01
CA ASP A 89 17.87 -6.29 -3.33
C ASP A 89 16.35 -6.16 -3.38
N ASP A 90 15.67 -6.51 -2.28
CA ASP A 90 14.22 -6.38 -2.17
C ASP A 90 13.80 -4.91 -2.19
N GLU A 91 14.51 -4.06 -1.47
CA GLU A 91 14.24 -2.62 -1.48
C GLU A 91 14.43 -2.04 -2.88
N GLU A 92 15.53 -2.39 -3.55
CA GLU A 92 15.80 -1.91 -4.91
C GLU A 92 14.71 -2.34 -5.87
N ARG A 93 14.25 -3.59 -5.74
CA ARG A 93 13.18 -4.13 -6.59
C ARG A 93 11.85 -3.41 -6.36
N ILE A 94 11.52 -3.14 -5.09
CA ILE A 94 10.31 -2.41 -4.72
C ILE A 94 10.33 -1.00 -5.31
N ARG A 95 11.44 -0.30 -5.17
CA ARG A 95 11.59 1.07 -5.69
C ARG A 95 11.64 1.08 -7.21
N ALA A 96 12.27 0.10 -7.83
CA ALA A 96 12.32 -0.03 -9.28
C ALA A 96 10.93 -0.29 -9.87
N ALA A 97 10.05 -0.97 -9.12
CA ALA A 97 8.66 -1.17 -9.52
C ALA A 97 7.85 0.14 -9.48
N GLY A 98 8.31 1.13 -8.72
CA GLY A 98 7.71 2.45 -8.67
C GLY A 98 7.16 2.87 -7.32
N ALA A 99 7.37 2.09 -6.26
CA ALA A 99 6.91 2.46 -4.93
C ALA A 99 7.71 3.67 -4.41
N GLU A 100 7.02 4.63 -3.82
CA GLU A 100 7.64 5.84 -3.26
C GLU A 100 8.28 5.57 -1.90
N ALA A 101 7.80 4.54 -1.18
CA ALA A 101 8.36 4.18 0.12
C ALA A 101 8.10 2.69 0.40
N TYR A 102 8.80 2.15 1.39
CA TYR A 102 8.51 0.81 1.89
C TYR A 102 8.69 0.74 3.40
N VAL A 103 8.00 -0.20 4.02
CA VAL A 103 8.12 -0.50 5.45
C VAL A 103 8.22 -2.01 5.59
N SER A 104 9.19 -2.49 6.37
CA SER A 104 9.38 -3.92 6.58
C SER A 104 8.61 -4.43 7.80
N LYS A 105 8.14 -5.66 7.72
CA LYS A 105 7.50 -6.36 8.84
C LYS A 105 8.58 -6.94 9.78
N PRO A 106 8.35 -7.01 11.09
CA PRO A 106 7.16 -6.55 11.81
C PRO A 106 7.04 -5.02 11.81
N ILE A 107 5.82 -4.54 11.63
CA ILE A 107 5.58 -3.11 11.43
C ILE A 107 5.66 -2.35 12.75
N SER A 108 6.51 -1.31 12.78
CA SER A 108 6.44 -0.30 13.83
C SER A 108 5.30 0.65 13.49
N LEU A 109 4.33 0.79 14.39
CA LEU A 109 3.16 1.64 14.13
C LEU A 109 3.54 3.10 13.97
N SER A 110 4.51 3.59 14.75
CA SER A 110 4.95 4.98 14.62
C SER A 110 5.64 5.23 13.28
N ARG A 111 6.51 4.30 12.84
CA ARG A 111 7.15 4.44 11.54
C ARG A 111 6.14 4.35 10.39
N PHE A 112 5.18 3.44 10.51
CA PHE A 112 4.10 3.30 9.53
C PHE A 112 3.38 4.66 9.33
N MET A 113 2.98 5.27 10.44
CA MET A 113 2.27 6.56 10.38
C MET A 113 3.16 7.71 9.92
N ASP A 114 4.45 7.69 10.27
CA ASP A 114 5.41 8.69 9.79
C ASP A 114 5.52 8.65 8.26
N VAL A 115 5.61 7.45 7.69
CA VAL A 115 5.71 7.28 6.24
C VAL A 115 4.40 7.69 5.56
N VAL A 116 3.26 7.30 6.12
CA VAL A 116 1.95 7.72 5.61
C VAL A 116 1.87 9.25 5.56
N GLY A 117 2.21 9.92 6.64
CA GLY A 117 2.18 11.38 6.71
C GLY A 117 3.13 12.06 5.74
N ALA A 118 4.25 11.42 5.42
CA ALA A 118 5.21 11.97 4.46
C ALA A 118 4.75 11.86 3.01
N LEU A 119 3.91 10.88 2.69
CA LEU A 119 3.43 10.63 1.32
C LEU A 119 2.11 11.32 0.99
N ILE A 120 1.35 11.65 1.99
CA ILE A 120 -0.01 12.17 1.84
C ILE A 120 -0.13 13.62 2.37
#